data_c41070da0661338930ef99bcaf07c0fa
#
_entry.id   c41070da0661338930ef99bcaf07c0fa
#
_cell.length_a   1.000
_cell.length_b   1.000
_cell.length_c   1.000
_cell.angle_alpha   90.00
_cell.angle_beta   90.00
_cell.angle_gamma   90.00
#
_symmetry.space_group_name_H-M   'P 1'
#
loop_
_entity.id
_entity.type
_entity.pdbx_description
1 polymer ?
#
loop_
_entity_poly.entity_id
_entity_poly.type
_entity_poly.pdbx_seq_one_letter_code
_entity_poly.pdbx_strand_id
1 'polypeptide(L)'
;MEYVVINEKDNVKVSLSDGHKYAVKEIKKGEQVIKYGFPIGIATGNIQIGEKVHSHNLKTSLSGALDYTYTPETAELETLSPFSISAFVRQDGNIGIRNDIWIIPTVGCVNGIAKILAEKTGALCFTHPYGCSQLGDDLSVTQKTLSGLIRHPNAGGVLVLGLGCENNNIAELKKALGKLNDERIRFLNCQDYEDEIAQGISIIKELQAIADKDRRETVPVSKLKIGLKC
;
A
#
# COMPACT_ATOMS: atom_id res chain seq x y z
N MET A 1 13.34 23.74 -15.55
CA MET A 1 13.00 22.36 -15.15
C MET A 1 13.90 21.99 -13.99
N GLU A 2 13.30 21.49 -12.94
CA GLU A 2 14.03 21.06 -11.75
C GLU A 2 14.34 19.57 -11.89
N TYR A 3 15.60 19.20 -11.62
CA TYR A 3 16.09 17.83 -11.78
C TYR A 3 16.73 17.33 -10.49
N VAL A 4 16.63 16.04 -10.24
CA VAL A 4 17.27 15.36 -9.10
C VAL A 4 18.34 14.38 -9.59
N VAL A 5 19.52 14.45 -8.97
CA VAL A 5 20.59 13.47 -9.00
C VAL A 5 20.87 13.10 -7.56
N ILE A 6 20.90 11.83 -7.20
CA ILE A 6 21.01 11.37 -5.80
C ILE A 6 22.41 10.84 -5.51
N ASN A 7 23.07 10.25 -6.51
CA ASN A 7 24.38 9.63 -6.32
C ASN A 7 25.39 10.15 -7.36
N GLU A 8 26.63 10.32 -6.97
CA GLU A 8 27.72 10.79 -7.85
C GLU A 8 27.97 9.87 -9.05
N LYS A 9 27.66 8.57 -8.92
CA LYS A 9 27.78 7.58 -9.99
C LYS A 9 26.69 7.71 -11.04
N ASP A 10 25.62 8.46 -10.78
CA ASP A 10 24.49 8.59 -11.68
C ASP A 10 24.91 9.19 -13.03
N ASN A 11 24.54 8.56 -14.12
CA ASN A 11 24.70 9.10 -15.47
C ASN A 11 23.37 9.57 -16.07
N VAL A 12 22.30 9.53 -15.27
CA VAL A 12 20.99 10.13 -15.59
C VAL A 12 20.49 10.97 -14.41
N LYS A 13 19.70 12.00 -14.72
CA LYS A 13 18.94 12.82 -13.78
C LYS A 13 17.45 12.59 -13.98
N VAL A 14 16.65 12.75 -12.93
CA VAL A 14 15.19 12.63 -13.00
C VAL A 14 14.57 14.02 -12.98
N SER A 15 13.71 14.31 -13.94
CA SER A 15 12.94 15.56 -13.97
C SER A 15 11.79 15.49 -12.98
N LEU A 16 11.64 16.51 -12.15
CA LEU A 16 10.53 16.62 -11.19
C LEU A 16 9.21 17.02 -11.87
N SER A 17 9.26 17.56 -13.10
CA SER A 17 8.06 17.99 -13.82
C SER A 17 7.34 16.87 -14.55
N ASP A 18 8.06 15.88 -15.09
CA ASP A 18 7.49 14.79 -15.88
C ASP A 18 7.90 13.38 -15.42
N GLY A 19 8.76 13.27 -14.40
CA GLY A 19 9.22 12.01 -13.83
C GLY A 19 10.17 11.20 -14.73
N HIS A 20 10.56 11.73 -15.88
CA HIS A 20 11.43 11.03 -16.82
C HIS A 20 12.92 11.20 -16.51
N LYS A 21 13.71 10.27 -17.04
CA LYS A 21 15.17 10.27 -16.92
C LYS A 21 15.80 10.95 -18.14
N TYR A 22 16.84 11.75 -17.89
CA TYR A 22 17.62 12.44 -18.91
C TYR A 22 19.12 12.23 -18.64
N ALA A 23 19.90 11.94 -19.70
CA ALA A 23 21.34 11.70 -19.57
C ALA A 23 22.05 12.98 -19.08
N VAL A 24 22.97 12.85 -18.10
CA VAL A 24 23.84 13.94 -17.61
C VAL A 24 25.22 13.92 -18.27
N LYS A 25 25.58 12.80 -18.89
CA LYS A 25 26.78 12.64 -19.74
C LYS A 25 26.45 11.74 -20.92
N GLU A 26 27.32 11.70 -21.91
CA GLU A 26 27.19 10.74 -23.01
C GLU A 26 27.26 9.30 -22.46
N ILE A 27 26.36 8.44 -22.95
CA ILE A 27 26.32 7.01 -22.59
C ILE A 27 26.41 6.23 -23.91
N LYS A 28 27.46 5.44 -24.09
CA LYS A 28 27.67 4.67 -25.32
C LYS A 28 26.81 3.42 -25.33
N LYS A 29 26.50 2.92 -26.52
CA LYS A 29 25.83 1.65 -26.71
C LYS A 29 26.57 0.53 -25.94
N GLY A 30 25.83 -0.23 -25.13
CA GLY A 30 26.36 -1.31 -24.30
C GLY A 30 26.80 -0.87 -22.91
N GLU A 31 26.90 0.43 -22.63
CA GLU A 31 27.21 0.93 -21.29
C GLU A 31 26.00 0.84 -20.34
N GLN A 32 26.32 0.72 -19.06
CA GLN A 32 25.30 0.72 -18.00
C GLN A 32 24.69 2.12 -17.83
N VAL A 33 23.38 2.17 -17.72
CA VAL A 33 22.66 3.36 -17.26
C VAL A 33 22.51 3.24 -15.74
N ILE A 34 23.05 4.24 -15.03
CA ILE A 34 23.11 4.25 -13.55
C ILE A 34 22.17 5.34 -13.04
N LYS A 35 21.29 4.94 -12.11
CA LYS A 35 20.35 5.81 -11.41
C LYS A 35 20.34 5.46 -9.92
N TYR A 36 20.45 6.46 -9.07
CA TYR A 36 20.50 6.30 -7.61
C TYR A 36 21.66 5.39 -7.15
N GLY A 37 22.78 5.44 -7.87
CA GLY A 37 23.97 4.66 -7.59
C GLY A 37 23.96 3.24 -8.16
N PHE A 38 22.86 2.79 -8.75
CA PHE A 38 22.68 1.41 -9.24
C PHE A 38 22.41 1.35 -10.75
N PRO A 39 22.89 0.31 -11.44
CA PRO A 39 22.55 0.09 -12.83
C PRO A 39 21.09 -0.28 -13.00
N ILE A 40 20.39 0.45 -13.85
CA ILE A 40 18.98 0.22 -14.19
C ILE A 40 18.79 -0.48 -15.54
N GLY A 41 19.89 -0.73 -16.24
CA GLY A 41 19.90 -1.42 -17.53
C GLY A 41 21.10 -1.01 -18.38
N ILE A 42 21.05 -1.39 -19.67
CA ILE A 42 22.13 -1.22 -20.64
C ILE A 42 21.59 -0.35 -21.80
N ALA A 43 22.36 0.63 -22.24
CA ALA A 43 22.05 1.45 -23.40
C ALA A 43 22.02 0.61 -24.68
N THR A 44 20.95 0.70 -25.46
CA THR A 44 20.78 -0.02 -26.73
C THR A 44 21.36 0.73 -27.93
N GLY A 45 21.63 2.04 -27.76
CA GLY A 45 22.27 2.96 -28.70
C GLY A 45 23.10 3.98 -27.94
N ASN A 46 23.81 4.87 -28.65
CA ASN A 46 24.46 6.00 -28.03
C ASN A 46 23.40 7.01 -27.56
N ILE A 47 23.53 7.49 -26.35
CA ILE A 47 22.60 8.44 -25.71
C ILE A 47 23.38 9.74 -25.48
N GLN A 48 22.90 10.84 -26.03
CA GLN A 48 23.54 12.14 -25.89
C GLN A 48 23.16 12.82 -24.57
N ILE A 49 24.00 13.78 -24.12
CA ILE A 49 23.69 14.62 -22.95
C ILE A 49 22.34 15.31 -23.14
N GLY A 50 21.49 15.23 -22.11
CA GLY A 50 20.16 15.83 -22.14
C GLY A 50 19.10 15.00 -22.89
N GLU A 51 19.48 13.88 -23.51
CA GLU A 51 18.54 12.98 -24.17
C GLU A 51 17.73 12.20 -23.15
N LYS A 52 16.46 11.99 -23.47
CA LYS A 52 15.53 11.20 -22.64
C LYS A 52 15.91 9.72 -22.68
N VAL A 53 16.01 9.11 -21.49
CA VAL A 53 16.35 7.70 -21.35
C VAL A 53 15.10 6.90 -21.03
N HIS A 54 14.69 6.03 -21.96
CA HIS A 54 13.48 5.21 -21.84
C HIS A 54 13.63 3.91 -22.67
N SER A 55 12.56 3.13 -22.81
CA SER A 55 12.54 1.83 -23.50
C SER A 55 13.07 1.84 -24.94
N HIS A 56 13.12 2.98 -25.62
CA HIS A 56 13.66 3.10 -26.99
C HIS A 56 15.20 3.05 -27.03
N ASN A 57 15.89 3.42 -25.93
CA ASN A 57 17.36 3.44 -25.86
C ASN A 57 17.93 2.77 -24.60
N LEU A 58 17.08 2.15 -23.76
CA LEU A 58 17.44 1.42 -22.55
C LEU A 58 16.75 0.06 -22.54
N LYS A 59 17.49 -1.02 -22.30
CA LYS A 59 16.96 -2.35 -22.01
C LYS A 59 17.38 -2.81 -20.62
N THR A 60 16.56 -3.64 -19.97
CA THR A 60 16.96 -4.30 -18.70
C THR A 60 18.16 -5.21 -18.92
N SER A 61 19.05 -5.28 -17.93
CA SER A 61 20.11 -6.27 -17.88
C SER A 61 19.69 -7.58 -17.20
N LEU A 62 18.46 -7.62 -16.66
CA LEU A 62 17.91 -8.83 -16.05
C LEU A 62 17.54 -9.82 -17.14
N SER A 63 18.22 -10.96 -17.18
CA SER A 63 17.94 -12.06 -18.12
C SER A 63 18.22 -13.40 -17.46
N GLY A 64 17.29 -14.35 -17.62
CA GLY A 64 17.42 -15.71 -17.07
C GLY A 64 17.25 -15.78 -15.54
N ALA A 65 17.61 -16.90 -14.96
CA ALA A 65 17.73 -17.09 -13.53
C ALA A 65 19.02 -16.41 -13.05
N LEU A 66 18.90 -15.55 -12.04
CA LEU A 66 20.03 -14.85 -11.45
C LEU A 66 20.30 -15.45 -10.06
N ASP A 67 21.56 -15.79 -9.80
CA ASP A 67 21.99 -16.10 -8.45
C ASP A 67 22.23 -14.78 -7.71
N TYR A 68 21.40 -14.52 -6.71
CA TYR A 68 21.52 -13.34 -5.87
C TYR A 68 22.33 -13.68 -4.63
N THR A 69 23.43 -12.98 -4.44
CA THR A 69 24.13 -12.95 -3.14
C THR A 69 23.73 -11.68 -2.42
N TYR A 70 23.11 -11.82 -1.26
CA TYR A 70 22.79 -10.68 -0.41
C TYR A 70 24.06 -10.14 0.22
N THR A 71 24.49 -8.98 -0.24
CA THR A 71 25.62 -8.24 0.36
C THR A 71 25.03 -7.01 1.04
N PRO A 72 24.81 -7.03 2.37
CA PRO A 72 24.26 -5.88 3.07
C PRO A 72 25.24 -4.70 3.04
N GLU A 73 24.82 -3.59 2.47
CA GLU A 73 25.45 -2.29 2.67
C GLU A 73 24.73 -1.59 3.82
N THR A 74 25.31 -1.59 5.01
CA THR A 74 24.77 -0.88 6.17
C THR A 74 25.42 0.49 6.26
N ALA A 75 24.60 1.54 6.09
CA ALA A 75 25.04 2.88 6.44
C ALA A 75 25.00 3.05 7.97
N GLU A 76 26.00 3.70 8.54
CA GLU A 76 25.92 4.20 9.93
C GLU A 76 24.85 5.29 9.95
N LEU A 77 23.73 5.00 10.63
CA LEU A 77 22.68 5.98 10.81
C LEU A 77 22.99 6.86 12.02
N GLU A 78 22.90 8.16 11.84
CA GLU A 78 22.94 9.10 12.96
C GLU A 78 21.80 8.76 13.94
N THR A 79 22.15 8.60 15.20
CA THR A 79 21.16 8.39 16.26
C THR A 79 20.47 9.72 16.54
N LEU A 80 19.24 9.87 16.10
CA LEU A 80 18.43 11.03 16.43
C LEU A 80 18.05 11.01 17.92
N SER A 81 17.99 12.19 18.53
CA SER A 81 17.45 12.32 19.88
C SER A 81 16.01 11.81 19.90
N PRO A 82 15.61 11.04 20.93
CA PRO A 82 14.24 10.54 21.06
C PRO A 82 13.25 11.72 21.07
N PHE A 83 12.17 11.59 20.29
CA PHE A 83 11.07 12.54 20.31
C PHE A 83 9.72 11.81 20.32
N SER A 84 8.69 12.54 20.68
CA SER A 84 7.34 12.01 20.77
C SER A 84 6.43 12.60 19.70
N ILE A 85 5.44 11.83 19.32
CA ILE A 85 4.40 12.21 18.35
C ILE A 85 3.02 12.07 18.98
N SER A 86 2.03 12.76 18.41
CA SER A 86 0.63 12.63 18.76
C SER A 86 -0.03 11.57 17.87
N ALA A 87 -0.49 10.46 18.46
CA ALA A 87 -1.05 9.31 17.74
C ALA A 87 -2.23 8.68 18.49
N PHE A 88 -3.02 7.87 17.79
CA PHE A 88 -4.08 7.04 18.38
C PHE A 88 -3.48 5.72 18.84
N VAL A 89 -3.65 5.37 20.12
CA VAL A 89 -3.19 4.10 20.67
C VAL A 89 -4.32 3.08 20.57
N ARG A 90 -4.06 1.95 19.91
CA ARG A 90 -5.03 0.86 19.78
C ARG A 90 -4.91 -0.12 20.95
N GLN A 91 -5.96 -0.91 21.20
CA GLN A 91 -6.00 -1.88 22.32
C GLN A 91 -4.85 -2.89 22.29
N ASP A 92 -4.34 -3.22 21.12
CA ASP A 92 -3.18 -4.11 20.94
C ASP A 92 -1.82 -3.42 21.10
N GLY A 93 -1.82 -2.12 21.47
CA GLY A 93 -0.62 -1.30 21.65
C GLY A 93 -0.03 -0.76 20.35
N ASN A 94 -0.56 -1.08 19.18
CA ASN A 94 -0.18 -0.45 17.92
C ASN A 94 -0.66 0.99 17.89
N ILE A 95 0.03 1.85 17.10
CA ILE A 95 -0.32 3.26 16.99
C ILE A 95 -0.71 3.61 15.57
N GLY A 96 -1.77 4.43 15.44
CA GLY A 96 -2.22 5.02 14.18
C GLY A 96 -2.03 6.53 14.19
N ILE A 97 -1.56 7.09 13.09
CA ILE A 97 -1.51 8.54 12.88
C ILE A 97 -2.81 9.07 12.27
N ARG A 98 -3.71 8.18 11.85
CA ARG A 98 -5.04 8.46 11.31
C ARG A 98 -6.10 7.68 12.10
N ASN A 99 -7.37 8.05 11.90
CA ASN A 99 -8.53 7.42 12.55
C ASN A 99 -9.71 7.35 11.57
N ASP A 100 -9.42 6.94 10.34
CA ASP A 100 -10.40 6.89 9.26
C ASP A 100 -11.27 5.64 9.37
N ILE A 101 -12.49 5.69 8.82
CA ILE A 101 -13.30 4.49 8.61
C ILE A 101 -12.94 3.89 7.26
N TRP A 102 -12.66 2.58 7.26
CA TRP A 102 -12.24 1.85 6.07
C TRP A 102 -13.30 0.85 5.63
N ILE A 103 -13.51 0.75 4.32
CA ILE A 103 -14.34 -0.27 3.68
C ILE A 103 -13.42 -1.21 2.94
N ILE A 104 -13.44 -2.49 3.31
CA ILE A 104 -12.58 -3.51 2.75
C ILE A 104 -13.45 -4.60 2.11
N PRO A 105 -13.56 -4.63 0.76
CA PRO A 105 -14.22 -5.69 0.04
C PRO A 105 -13.54 -7.05 0.27
N THR A 106 -14.32 -8.12 0.38
CA THR A 106 -13.80 -9.50 0.36
C THR A 106 -13.56 -9.97 -1.08
N VAL A 107 -14.27 -9.35 -2.04
CA VAL A 107 -14.30 -9.74 -3.45
C VAL A 107 -14.47 -8.54 -4.36
N GLY A 108 -13.90 -8.60 -5.56
CA GLY A 108 -14.00 -7.53 -6.56
C GLY A 108 -15.43 -7.19 -7.00
N CYS A 109 -16.38 -8.13 -6.88
CA CYS A 109 -17.78 -7.93 -7.27
C CYS A 109 -18.48 -6.81 -6.50
N VAL A 110 -18.10 -6.56 -5.25
CA VAL A 110 -18.70 -5.50 -4.41
C VAL A 110 -17.92 -4.18 -4.43
N ASN A 111 -16.91 -4.04 -5.29
CA ASN A 111 -16.15 -2.81 -5.41
C ASN A 111 -17.00 -1.58 -5.75
N GLY A 112 -18.04 -1.76 -6.59
CA GLY A 112 -19.00 -0.70 -6.94
C GLY A 112 -19.75 -0.20 -5.71
N ILE A 113 -20.27 -1.13 -4.91
CA ILE A 113 -20.99 -0.83 -3.66
C ILE A 113 -20.04 -0.13 -2.66
N ALA A 114 -18.81 -0.64 -2.49
CA ALA A 114 -17.82 -0.03 -1.62
C ALA A 114 -17.53 1.43 -1.99
N LYS A 115 -17.43 1.75 -3.28
CA LYS A 115 -17.23 3.13 -3.77
C LYS A 115 -18.43 4.02 -3.45
N ILE A 116 -19.66 3.55 -3.72
CA ILE A 116 -20.89 4.28 -3.40
C ILE A 116 -20.98 4.58 -1.90
N LEU A 117 -20.67 3.61 -1.05
CA LEU A 117 -20.63 3.79 0.39
C LEU A 117 -19.58 4.82 0.81
N ALA A 118 -18.37 4.75 0.24
CA ALA A 118 -17.30 5.70 0.50
C ALA A 118 -17.70 7.14 0.12
N GLU A 119 -18.27 7.33 -1.07
CA GLU A 119 -18.75 8.64 -1.54
C GLU A 119 -19.83 9.23 -0.63
N LYS A 120 -20.77 8.39 -0.16
CA LYS A 120 -21.89 8.85 0.69
C LYS A 120 -21.51 9.12 2.14
N THR A 121 -20.40 8.53 2.64
CA THR A 121 -20.07 8.58 4.08
C THR A 121 -18.73 9.25 4.38
N GLY A 122 -17.89 9.49 3.37
CA GLY A 122 -16.51 9.96 3.55
C GLY A 122 -15.53 8.87 4.04
N ALA A 123 -15.97 7.61 4.12
CA ALA A 123 -15.08 6.50 4.42
C ALA A 123 -14.10 6.23 3.27
N LEU A 124 -12.98 5.58 3.56
CA LEU A 124 -12.01 5.17 2.55
C LEU A 124 -12.30 3.73 2.10
N CYS A 125 -12.28 3.45 0.80
CA CYS A 125 -12.43 2.09 0.30
C CYS A 125 -11.16 1.58 -0.39
N PHE A 126 -10.83 0.30 -0.17
CA PHE A 126 -9.65 -0.37 -0.72
C PHE A 126 -10.08 -1.47 -1.69
N THR A 127 -10.40 -1.09 -2.91
CA THR A 127 -10.91 -2.00 -3.95
C THR A 127 -9.81 -2.86 -4.55
N HIS A 128 -10.15 -4.09 -4.92
CA HIS A 128 -9.25 -5.06 -5.56
C HIS A 128 -10.04 -6.04 -6.46
N PRO A 129 -9.40 -6.73 -7.42
CA PRO A 129 -10.09 -7.64 -8.34
C PRO A 129 -10.21 -9.10 -7.84
N TYR A 130 -9.70 -9.41 -6.64
CA TYR A 130 -9.54 -10.76 -6.12
C TYR A 130 -10.77 -11.23 -5.32
N GLY A 131 -10.69 -12.45 -4.76
CA GLY A 131 -11.66 -13.02 -3.82
C GLY A 131 -12.67 -13.99 -4.42
N CYS A 132 -12.87 -13.98 -5.75
CA CYS A 132 -13.73 -14.92 -6.46
C CYS A 132 -12.88 -15.92 -7.26
N SER A 133 -13.27 -17.20 -7.24
CA SER A 133 -12.58 -18.29 -7.98
C SER A 133 -11.08 -18.44 -7.65
N GLN A 134 -10.65 -17.97 -6.49
CA GLN A 134 -9.31 -18.19 -5.98
C GLN A 134 -9.24 -19.49 -5.19
N LEU A 135 -8.14 -20.24 -5.36
CA LEU A 135 -7.87 -21.51 -4.71
C LEU A 135 -6.47 -21.52 -4.09
N GLY A 136 -6.30 -22.36 -3.07
CA GLY A 136 -4.99 -22.65 -2.49
C GLY A 136 -4.23 -21.39 -2.02
N ASP A 137 -2.99 -21.27 -2.48
CA ASP A 137 -2.09 -20.21 -2.02
C ASP A 137 -2.54 -18.81 -2.43
N ASP A 138 -3.15 -18.65 -3.61
CA ASP A 138 -3.69 -17.37 -4.06
C ASP A 138 -4.74 -16.83 -3.10
N LEU A 139 -5.68 -17.68 -2.65
CA LEU A 139 -6.69 -17.30 -1.68
C LEU A 139 -6.05 -16.97 -0.33
N SER A 140 -5.09 -17.77 0.11
CA SER A 140 -4.43 -17.57 1.41
C SER A 140 -3.64 -16.25 1.45
N VAL A 141 -2.97 -15.89 0.35
CA VAL A 141 -2.24 -14.60 0.20
C VAL A 141 -3.23 -13.42 0.22
N THR A 142 -4.36 -13.54 -0.49
CA THR A 142 -5.42 -12.54 -0.48
C THR A 142 -5.97 -12.34 0.94
N GLN A 143 -6.32 -13.42 1.64
CA GLN A 143 -6.81 -13.37 3.01
C GLN A 143 -5.80 -12.76 3.97
N LYS A 144 -4.53 -13.11 3.85
CA LYS A 144 -3.45 -12.54 4.67
C LYS A 144 -3.30 -11.03 4.44
N THR A 145 -3.37 -10.59 3.18
CA THR A 145 -3.28 -9.17 2.81
C THR A 145 -4.45 -8.37 3.36
N LEU A 146 -5.68 -8.86 3.14
CA LEU A 146 -6.89 -8.23 3.68
C LEU A 146 -6.91 -8.21 5.21
N SER A 147 -6.42 -9.27 5.84
CA SER A 147 -6.27 -9.33 7.30
C SER A 147 -5.33 -8.24 7.83
N GLY A 148 -4.25 -7.95 7.12
CA GLY A 148 -3.35 -6.85 7.43
C GLY A 148 -4.03 -5.48 7.34
N LEU A 149 -4.84 -5.25 6.30
CA LEU A 149 -5.62 -4.02 6.14
C LEU A 149 -6.70 -3.89 7.24
N ILE A 150 -7.45 -4.95 7.53
CA ILE A 150 -8.51 -4.95 8.56
C ILE A 150 -7.95 -4.61 9.94
N ARG A 151 -6.71 -5.02 10.23
CA ARG A 151 -6.04 -4.77 11.52
C ARG A 151 -5.17 -3.52 11.52
N HIS A 152 -5.17 -2.76 10.43
CA HIS A 152 -4.26 -1.62 10.30
C HIS A 152 -4.60 -0.53 11.33
N PRO A 153 -3.62 -0.03 12.11
CA PRO A 153 -3.89 0.89 13.22
C PRO A 153 -4.39 2.28 12.80
N ASN A 154 -4.25 2.67 11.53
CA ASN A 154 -4.83 3.90 11.00
C ASN A 154 -6.35 3.80 10.80
N ALA A 155 -6.94 2.61 10.79
CA ALA A 155 -8.38 2.44 10.76
C ALA A 155 -8.96 2.66 12.17
N GLY A 156 -9.83 3.66 12.30
CA GLY A 156 -10.65 3.89 13.48
C GLY A 156 -11.83 2.91 13.56
N GLY A 157 -12.29 2.45 12.39
CA GLY A 157 -13.28 1.39 12.23
C GLY A 157 -13.20 0.78 10.85
N VAL A 158 -13.62 -0.47 10.69
CA VAL A 158 -13.58 -1.20 9.42
C VAL A 158 -14.92 -1.85 9.14
N LEU A 159 -15.47 -1.59 7.95
CA LEU A 159 -16.55 -2.37 7.36
C LEU A 159 -15.94 -3.38 6.37
N VAL A 160 -16.04 -4.66 6.67
CA VAL A 160 -15.70 -5.74 5.74
C VAL A 160 -16.94 -6.06 4.92
N LEU A 161 -16.85 -5.84 3.61
CA LEU A 161 -17.97 -5.93 2.69
C LEU A 161 -17.84 -7.18 1.81
N GLY A 162 -18.75 -8.14 1.96
CA GLY A 162 -18.85 -9.35 1.16
C GLY A 162 -20.03 -9.32 0.21
N LEU A 163 -20.00 -10.16 -0.83
CA LEU A 163 -21.14 -10.43 -1.68
C LEU A 163 -22.06 -11.50 -1.07
N GLY A 164 -21.47 -12.65 -0.69
CA GLY A 164 -22.14 -13.80 -0.11
C GLY A 164 -21.83 -15.13 -0.79
N CYS A 165 -21.46 -15.14 -2.07
CA CYS A 165 -21.19 -16.37 -2.85
C CYS A 165 -19.72 -16.58 -3.24
N GLU A 166 -18.84 -15.68 -2.85
CA GLU A 166 -17.40 -15.73 -3.17
C GLU A 166 -16.64 -16.80 -2.36
N ASN A 167 -15.50 -17.27 -2.90
CA ASN A 167 -14.60 -18.18 -2.17
C ASN A 167 -14.03 -17.51 -0.91
N ASN A 168 -13.69 -16.22 -0.99
CA ASN A 168 -13.23 -15.43 0.15
C ASN A 168 -14.41 -14.84 0.93
N ASN A 169 -15.46 -15.63 1.20
CA ASN A 169 -16.60 -15.14 1.95
C ASN A 169 -16.23 -14.74 3.40
N ILE A 170 -17.13 -14.01 4.04
CA ILE A 170 -16.91 -13.48 5.39
C ILE A 170 -16.60 -14.58 6.41
N ALA A 171 -17.20 -15.75 6.30
CA ALA A 171 -16.96 -16.86 7.23
C ALA A 171 -15.53 -17.40 7.12
N GLU A 172 -15.05 -17.60 5.88
CA GLU A 172 -13.67 -18.04 5.63
C GLU A 172 -12.65 -16.96 6.03
N LEU A 173 -12.93 -15.70 5.70
CA LEU A 173 -12.06 -14.59 6.10
C LEU A 173 -11.98 -14.45 7.63
N LYS A 174 -13.10 -14.63 8.36
CA LYS A 174 -13.10 -14.63 9.84
C LYS A 174 -12.22 -15.73 10.44
N LYS A 175 -12.17 -16.91 9.81
CA LYS A 175 -11.24 -17.98 10.25
C LYS A 175 -9.78 -17.55 10.10
N ALA A 176 -9.44 -16.93 8.98
CA ALA A 176 -8.09 -16.41 8.73
C ALA A 176 -7.73 -15.23 9.67
N LEU A 177 -8.71 -14.40 9.98
CA LEU A 177 -8.54 -13.28 10.91
C LEU A 177 -8.35 -13.76 12.37
N GLY A 178 -8.96 -14.86 12.77
CA GLY A 178 -8.93 -15.30 14.16
C GLY A 178 -9.58 -14.28 15.11
N LYS A 179 -9.00 -14.08 16.31
CA LYS A 179 -9.56 -13.19 17.32
C LYS A 179 -9.46 -11.71 16.90
N LEU A 180 -10.57 -11.01 16.94
CA LEU A 180 -10.73 -9.61 16.54
C LEU A 180 -11.25 -8.74 17.68
N ASN A 181 -11.03 -7.44 17.59
CA ASN A 181 -11.78 -6.45 18.36
C ASN A 181 -13.11 -6.15 17.65
N ASP A 182 -14.18 -6.78 18.11
CA ASP A 182 -15.48 -6.76 17.45
C ASP A 182 -16.18 -5.38 17.50
N GLU A 183 -15.75 -4.47 18.37
CA GLU A 183 -16.37 -3.14 18.46
C GLU A 183 -16.07 -2.27 17.23
N ARG A 184 -14.88 -2.44 16.61
CA ARG A 184 -14.40 -1.61 15.50
C ARG A 184 -14.44 -2.29 14.15
N ILE A 185 -14.79 -3.56 14.10
CA ILE A 185 -14.86 -4.33 12.86
C ILE A 185 -16.28 -4.85 12.69
N ARG A 186 -16.90 -4.48 11.58
CA ARG A 186 -18.24 -4.91 11.20
C ARG A 186 -18.18 -5.65 9.87
N PHE A 187 -19.15 -6.53 9.66
CA PHE A 187 -19.24 -7.36 8.47
C PHE A 187 -20.62 -7.21 7.85
N LEU A 188 -20.68 -7.11 6.53
CA LEU A 188 -21.90 -7.00 5.76
C LEU A 188 -21.79 -7.86 4.50
N ASN A 189 -22.68 -8.85 4.34
CA ASN A 189 -22.92 -9.50 3.06
C ASN A 189 -24.00 -8.74 2.30
N CYS A 190 -23.71 -8.30 1.08
CA CYS A 190 -24.67 -7.53 0.30
C CYS A 190 -25.95 -8.32 -0.02
N GLN A 191 -25.82 -9.61 -0.31
CA GLN A 191 -26.97 -10.46 -0.67
C GLN A 191 -27.94 -10.76 0.50
N ASP A 192 -27.57 -10.44 1.73
CA ASP A 192 -28.43 -10.67 2.90
C ASP A 192 -29.47 -9.55 3.10
N TYR A 193 -29.41 -8.46 2.29
CA TYR A 193 -30.23 -7.26 2.48
C TYR A 193 -30.86 -6.81 1.16
N GLU A 194 -32.08 -6.27 1.24
CA GLU A 194 -32.76 -5.66 0.09
C GLU A 194 -32.14 -4.31 -0.31
N ASP A 195 -31.63 -3.56 0.68
CA ASP A 195 -30.91 -2.30 0.49
C ASP A 195 -29.58 -2.35 1.26
N GLU A 196 -28.58 -2.96 0.64
CA GLU A 196 -27.23 -3.09 1.18
C GLU A 196 -26.53 -1.73 1.34
N ILE A 197 -26.94 -0.73 0.54
CA ILE A 197 -26.38 0.62 0.66
C ILE A 197 -26.86 1.30 1.94
N ALA A 198 -28.17 1.28 2.21
CA ALA A 198 -28.73 1.86 3.42
C ALA A 198 -28.14 1.18 4.67
N GLN A 199 -28.04 -0.16 4.65
CA GLN A 199 -27.45 -0.93 5.73
C GLN A 199 -25.95 -0.60 5.93
N GLY A 200 -25.18 -0.51 4.84
CA GLY A 200 -23.77 -0.15 4.88
C GLY A 200 -23.55 1.25 5.46
N ILE A 201 -24.38 2.23 5.07
CA ILE A 201 -24.32 3.61 5.62
C ILE A 201 -24.61 3.59 7.12
N SER A 202 -25.59 2.82 7.58
CA SER A 202 -25.91 2.71 9.02
C SER A 202 -24.72 2.19 9.82
N ILE A 203 -24.12 1.09 9.35
CA ILE A 203 -22.94 0.49 10.01
C ILE A 203 -21.76 1.46 10.02
N ILE A 204 -21.49 2.16 8.92
CA ILE A 204 -20.39 3.13 8.84
C ILE A 204 -20.60 4.28 9.83
N LYS A 205 -21.83 4.78 9.97
CA LYS A 205 -22.15 5.82 10.98
C LYS A 205 -21.93 5.35 12.42
N GLU A 206 -22.27 4.10 12.73
CA GLU A 206 -21.96 3.50 14.03
C GLU A 206 -20.45 3.45 14.28
N LEU A 207 -19.66 3.00 13.28
CA LEU A 207 -18.21 2.97 13.36
C LEU A 207 -17.61 4.36 13.51
N GLN A 208 -18.14 5.38 12.82
CA GLN A 208 -17.74 6.78 12.97
C GLN A 208 -17.99 7.26 14.40
N ALA A 209 -19.18 6.97 14.95
CA ALA A 209 -19.52 7.36 16.32
C ALA A 209 -18.62 6.70 17.39
N ILE A 210 -18.08 5.51 17.10
CA ILE A 210 -17.07 4.86 17.96
C ILE A 210 -15.73 5.57 17.79
N ALA A 211 -15.28 5.80 16.56
CA ALA A 211 -14.00 6.42 16.25
C ALA A 211 -13.91 7.89 16.75
N ASP A 212 -15.02 8.62 16.76
CA ASP A 212 -15.08 10.01 17.25
C ASP A 212 -14.77 10.14 18.74
N LYS A 213 -14.87 9.05 19.50
CA LYS A 213 -14.52 9.01 20.93
C LYS A 213 -13.01 8.88 21.17
N ASP A 214 -12.25 8.49 20.15
CA ASP A 214 -10.80 8.32 20.28
C ASP A 214 -10.12 9.66 20.54
N ARG A 215 -9.07 9.60 21.32
CA ARG A 215 -8.20 10.76 21.58
C ARG A 215 -6.76 10.38 21.23
N ARG A 216 -6.04 11.39 20.78
CA ARG A 216 -4.60 11.23 20.53
C ARG A 216 -3.85 11.28 21.86
N GLU A 217 -2.83 10.44 21.95
CA GLU A 217 -1.90 10.38 23.06
C GLU A 217 -0.50 10.72 22.59
N THR A 218 0.33 11.23 23.50
CA THR A 218 1.76 11.44 23.24
C THR A 218 2.50 10.12 23.39
N VAL A 219 3.11 9.66 22.30
CA VAL A 219 3.82 8.38 22.27
C VAL A 219 5.23 8.55 21.66
N PRO A 220 6.21 7.73 22.07
CA PRO A 220 7.52 7.74 21.43
C PRO A 220 7.42 7.43 19.93
N VAL A 221 8.15 8.19 19.09
CA VAL A 221 8.18 7.97 17.63
C VAL A 221 8.66 6.58 17.26
N SER A 222 9.47 5.95 18.10
CA SER A 222 9.96 4.57 17.91
C SER A 222 8.87 3.51 17.81
N LYS A 223 7.62 3.82 18.23
CA LYS A 223 6.46 2.95 18.02
C LYS A 223 5.86 3.05 16.61
N LEU A 224 6.23 4.06 15.82
CA LEU A 224 5.73 4.23 14.46
C LEU A 224 6.34 3.18 13.53
N LYS A 225 5.48 2.50 12.77
CA LYS A 225 5.88 1.56 11.72
C LYS A 225 5.70 2.25 10.37
N ILE A 226 6.77 2.35 9.60
CA ILE A 226 6.77 2.97 8.27
C ILE A 226 7.02 1.88 7.23
N GLY A 227 6.12 1.77 6.27
CA GLY A 227 6.31 0.94 5.10
C GLY A 227 6.91 1.74 3.96
N LEU A 228 7.93 1.21 3.31
CA LEU A 228 8.55 1.81 2.13
C LEU A 228 8.30 0.90 0.93
N LYS A 229 8.02 1.52 -0.22
CA LYS A 229 7.87 0.81 -1.48
C LYS A 229 8.69 1.53 -2.56
N CYS A 230 9.56 0.79 -3.19
CA CYS A 230 10.34 1.23 -4.34
C CYS A 230 9.66 0.84 -5.66
#